data_b6112518625401ad61000d1a11a24805
#
_entry.id   b6112518625401ad61000d1a11a24805
#
_cell.length_a   1.000
_cell.length_b   1.000
_cell.length_c   1.000
_cell.angle_alpha   90.00
_cell.angle_beta   90.00
_cell.angle_gamma   90.00
#
_symmetry.space_group_name_H-M   'P 1'
#
loop_
_entity.id
_entity.type
_entity.pdbx_description
1 polymer ?
#
loop_
_entity_poly.entity_id
_entity_poly.type
_entity_poly.pdbx_seq_one_letter_code
_entity_poly.pdbx_strand_id
1 'polypeptide(L)'
;YDTNGTIYPGLIDMHNHLHYNTAPLWEMSPHSSSQTNEYGGYENRYQWKNHPNYSPHVTKPKNFVHSGAYWNMESQAMKYVEVKEIVGGTTSAQGGPSSGKDSFDSILVRNIEYYNFGADQIHTKVTELESDYIGNHIKTGNQSGNLRAWFLHLAEGMDESSRAEFDILVENNLLVGELNLIHGTALTKTEFDKLGEVGGNLVWSPLSNLLLYGTTTDVAAAKDAGVRISIAPDWSPSGSKSPLHELKVADLWDDEILGDIFNDYEMVKMVTSNPAKAMKWDQYVGTIEVGKAADLVVLDNINTNPYRNMINAIDTDVRLTVIGGIPIYGDQDLMSAMKGDDWEDAGLGKALDVTFIGVEDGGQSWEDIVGDLEMAMRFD
;
A
#
# COMPACT_ATOMS: atom_id res chain seq x y z
N TYR A 1 -20.71 -11.10 -18.66
CA TYR A 1 -20.46 -12.33 -17.89
C TYR A 1 -21.18 -12.24 -16.56
N ASP A 2 -21.80 -13.34 -16.14
CA ASP A 2 -22.34 -13.43 -14.78
C ASP A 2 -21.23 -13.89 -13.83
N THR A 3 -20.84 -12.99 -12.93
CA THR A 3 -19.74 -13.28 -11.99
C THR A 3 -20.23 -14.00 -10.73
N ASN A 4 -21.56 -14.07 -10.50
CA ASN A 4 -22.15 -14.56 -9.25
C ASN A 4 -21.55 -13.94 -7.98
N GLY A 5 -20.94 -12.77 -8.09
CA GLY A 5 -20.28 -12.03 -7.02
C GLY A 5 -20.67 -10.56 -7.01
N THR A 6 -20.21 -9.83 -6.02
CA THR A 6 -20.33 -8.37 -5.95
C THR A 6 -19.10 -7.71 -6.60
N ILE A 7 -19.33 -6.77 -7.51
CA ILE A 7 -18.28 -6.04 -8.21
C ILE A 7 -17.99 -4.72 -7.47
N TYR A 8 -16.71 -4.47 -7.20
CA TYR A 8 -16.22 -3.24 -6.58
C TYR A 8 -15.16 -2.59 -7.45
N PRO A 9 -14.84 -1.29 -7.22
CA PRO A 9 -13.61 -0.72 -7.75
C PRO A 9 -12.42 -1.52 -7.24
N GLY A 10 -11.39 -1.66 -8.04
CA GLY A 10 -10.12 -2.24 -7.61
C GLY A 10 -9.53 -1.49 -6.42
N LEU A 11 -8.89 -2.22 -5.51
CA LEU A 11 -8.31 -1.64 -4.31
C LEU A 11 -7.03 -0.87 -4.65
N ILE A 12 -6.80 0.20 -3.91
CA ILE A 12 -5.66 1.10 -4.10
C ILE A 12 -4.82 1.13 -2.83
N ASP A 13 -3.61 0.63 -2.92
CA ASP A 13 -2.61 0.64 -1.86
C ASP A 13 -1.80 1.94 -1.90
N MET A 14 -2.01 2.80 -0.91
CA MET A 14 -1.38 4.13 -0.84
C MET A 14 -0.01 4.13 -0.18
N HIS A 15 0.42 2.99 0.37
CA HIS A 15 1.71 2.87 1.02
C HIS A 15 2.15 1.43 1.12
N ASN A 16 3.24 1.13 0.44
CA ASN A 16 3.88 -0.17 0.50
C ASN A 16 5.41 -0.03 0.35
N HIS A 17 6.12 -1.09 0.68
CA HIS A 17 7.51 -1.31 0.34
C HIS A 17 7.62 -2.63 -0.43
N LEU A 18 7.07 -2.65 -1.64
CA LEU A 18 6.87 -3.86 -2.44
C LEU A 18 8.10 -4.77 -2.49
N HIS A 19 9.28 -4.19 -2.70
CA HIS A 19 10.52 -4.96 -2.77
C HIS A 19 10.95 -5.64 -1.44
N TYR A 20 10.30 -5.32 -0.31
CA TYR A 20 10.47 -6.05 0.96
C TYR A 20 9.45 -7.18 1.14
N ASN A 21 8.40 -7.24 0.32
CA ASN A 21 7.31 -8.18 0.48
C ASN A 21 7.65 -9.63 0.08
N THR A 22 8.89 -9.90 -0.31
CA THR A 22 9.46 -11.25 -0.35
C THR A 22 9.77 -11.79 1.06
N ALA A 23 9.91 -10.92 2.07
CA ALA A 23 10.16 -11.30 3.44
C ALA A 23 8.86 -11.70 4.17
N PRO A 24 8.93 -12.67 5.11
CA PRO A 24 7.82 -12.98 6.00
C PRO A 24 7.62 -11.92 7.08
N LEU A 25 6.53 -12.05 7.82
CA LEU A 25 6.33 -11.28 9.05
C LEU A 25 7.53 -11.46 9.98
N TRP A 26 8.05 -10.36 10.49
CA TRP A 26 9.22 -10.34 11.37
C TRP A 26 8.80 -10.01 12.81
N GLU A 27 9.18 -10.86 13.74
CA GLU A 27 8.94 -10.59 15.16
C GLU A 27 9.93 -9.54 15.67
N MET A 28 9.43 -8.33 15.88
CA MET A 28 10.21 -7.13 16.23
C MET A 28 9.85 -6.62 17.61
N SER A 29 10.19 -7.34 18.66
CA SER A 29 10.04 -6.77 20.00
C SER A 29 11.23 -5.86 20.34
N PRO A 30 11.03 -4.71 21.02
CA PRO A 30 12.12 -3.92 21.52
C PRO A 30 13.08 -4.75 22.36
N HIS A 31 14.37 -4.68 22.07
CA HIS A 31 15.39 -5.50 22.73
C HIS A 31 15.95 -4.87 24.02
N SER A 32 15.49 -3.70 24.40
CA SER A 32 15.80 -3.06 25.68
C SER A 32 14.63 -2.21 26.18
N SER A 33 14.51 -2.13 27.51
CA SER A 33 13.48 -1.30 28.15
C SER A 33 13.64 0.20 27.88
N SER A 34 14.85 0.66 27.53
CA SER A 34 15.08 2.06 27.14
C SER A 34 14.61 2.41 25.74
N GLN A 35 14.12 1.42 24.98
CA GLN A 35 13.56 1.59 23.66
C GLN A 35 12.09 1.18 23.61
N THR A 36 11.47 0.98 24.76
CA THR A 36 10.10 0.49 24.89
C THR A 36 9.22 1.62 25.39
N ASN A 37 8.21 1.99 24.60
CA ASN A 37 7.18 2.95 24.97
C ASN A 37 6.17 2.35 25.97
N GLU A 38 5.22 3.14 26.43
CA GLU A 38 4.19 2.72 27.39
C GLU A 38 3.25 1.60 26.88
N TYR A 39 3.16 1.40 25.56
CA TYR A 39 2.36 0.36 24.92
C TYR A 39 3.15 -0.93 24.63
N GLY A 40 4.42 -0.99 25.00
CA GLY A 40 5.29 -2.16 24.81
C GLY A 40 5.99 -2.23 23.45
N GLY A 41 5.74 -1.30 22.54
CA GLY A 41 6.42 -1.16 21.25
C GLY A 41 7.61 -0.19 21.29
N TYR A 42 8.18 0.09 20.12
CA TYR A 42 9.27 1.06 19.97
C TYR A 42 8.79 2.51 20.20
N GLU A 43 9.71 3.37 20.62
CA GLU A 43 9.46 4.80 20.72
C GLU A 43 9.35 5.45 19.32
N ASN A 44 10.19 5.02 18.36
CA ASN A 44 10.23 5.59 17.02
C ASN A 44 10.88 4.66 15.99
N ARG A 45 10.73 5.00 14.71
CA ARG A 45 11.26 4.21 13.57
C ARG A 45 12.78 4.07 13.55
N TYR A 46 13.51 4.97 14.15
CA TYR A 46 14.98 4.91 14.18
C TYR A 46 15.48 3.79 15.09
N GLN A 47 14.68 3.39 16.08
CA GLN A 47 15.03 2.32 17.01
C GLN A 47 14.89 0.94 16.37
N TRP A 48 13.78 0.61 15.74
CA TRP A 48 13.61 -0.72 15.13
C TRP A 48 14.53 -0.91 13.91
N LYS A 49 14.84 0.14 13.15
CA LYS A 49 15.86 0.07 12.08
C LYS A 49 17.25 -0.31 12.58
N ASN A 50 17.55 0.01 13.83
CA ASN A 50 18.82 -0.32 14.49
C ASN A 50 18.77 -1.62 15.30
N HIS A 51 17.64 -2.37 15.25
CA HIS A 51 17.57 -3.67 15.92
C HIS A 51 18.62 -4.64 15.34
N PRO A 52 19.37 -5.40 16.18
CA PRO A 52 20.44 -6.29 15.70
C PRO A 52 19.99 -7.29 14.63
N ASN A 53 18.74 -7.75 14.70
CA ASN A 53 18.18 -8.71 13.76
C ASN A 53 17.55 -8.07 12.50
N TYR A 54 17.42 -6.73 12.45
CA TYR A 54 16.80 -6.08 11.29
C TYR A 54 17.56 -6.36 9.99
N SER A 55 18.87 -6.15 10.00
CA SER A 55 19.68 -6.41 8.81
C SER A 55 19.73 -7.92 8.44
N PRO A 56 19.98 -8.84 9.38
CA PRO A 56 19.99 -10.27 9.05
C PRO A 56 18.66 -10.83 8.55
N HIS A 57 17.53 -10.38 9.12
CA HIS A 57 16.24 -11.00 8.86
C HIS A 57 15.39 -10.28 7.82
N VAL A 58 15.68 -9.00 7.54
CA VAL A 58 14.88 -8.18 6.63
C VAL A 58 15.72 -7.69 5.44
N THR A 59 16.77 -6.88 5.72
CA THR A 59 17.52 -6.22 4.65
C THR A 59 18.34 -7.21 3.80
N LYS A 60 19.04 -8.16 4.44
CA LYS A 60 19.88 -9.12 3.72
C LYS A 60 19.07 -10.11 2.87
N PRO A 61 17.99 -10.74 3.36
CA PRO A 61 17.16 -11.60 2.53
C PRO A 61 16.57 -10.86 1.32
N LYS A 62 16.06 -9.65 1.53
CA LYS A 62 15.60 -8.81 0.42
C LYS A 62 16.71 -8.56 -0.62
N ASN A 63 17.89 -8.12 -0.18
CA ASN A 63 19.01 -7.83 -1.08
C ASN A 63 19.54 -9.08 -1.76
N PHE A 64 19.46 -10.23 -1.11
CA PHE A 64 19.89 -11.50 -1.69
C PHE A 64 19.14 -11.84 -2.99
N VAL A 65 17.85 -11.61 -3.01
CA VAL A 65 17.01 -11.83 -4.18
C VAL A 65 17.17 -10.72 -5.22
N HIS A 66 17.08 -9.45 -4.79
CA HIS A 66 16.99 -8.29 -5.70
C HIS A 66 18.34 -7.83 -6.24
N SER A 67 19.43 -7.91 -5.46
CA SER A 67 20.69 -7.27 -5.83
C SER A 67 21.42 -8.00 -6.96
N GLY A 68 21.89 -7.23 -7.94
CA GLY A 68 22.79 -7.73 -8.98
C GLY A 68 24.12 -8.29 -8.49
N ALA A 69 24.49 -8.06 -7.21
CA ALA A 69 25.64 -8.70 -6.57
C ALA A 69 25.40 -10.15 -6.17
N TYR A 70 24.14 -10.59 -6.16
CA TYR A 70 23.72 -11.95 -5.81
C TYR A 70 22.92 -12.59 -6.96
N TRP A 71 21.62 -12.85 -6.77
CA TRP A 71 20.80 -13.56 -7.75
C TRP A 71 20.27 -12.69 -8.88
N ASN A 72 20.19 -11.38 -8.68
CA ASN A 72 19.69 -10.42 -9.67
C ASN A 72 18.29 -10.77 -10.21
N MET A 73 17.39 -11.12 -9.31
CA MET A 73 16.01 -11.53 -9.62
C MET A 73 14.99 -10.45 -9.25
N GLU A 74 15.34 -9.17 -9.50
CA GLU A 74 14.46 -8.06 -9.14
C GLU A 74 13.13 -8.13 -9.89
N SER A 75 13.14 -8.48 -11.17
CA SER A 75 11.92 -8.63 -11.98
C SER A 75 11.02 -9.73 -11.44
N GLN A 76 11.56 -10.92 -11.21
CA GLN A 76 10.81 -12.06 -10.66
C GLN A 76 10.24 -11.73 -9.27
N ALA A 77 11.07 -11.14 -8.42
CA ALA A 77 10.64 -10.75 -7.07
C ALA A 77 9.53 -9.69 -7.11
N MET A 78 9.62 -8.69 -7.99
CA MET A 78 8.58 -7.68 -8.14
C MET A 78 7.27 -8.27 -8.64
N LYS A 79 7.29 -9.11 -9.68
CA LYS A 79 6.08 -9.82 -10.14
C LYS A 79 5.46 -10.66 -9.02
N TYR A 80 6.28 -11.39 -8.28
CA TYR A 80 5.83 -12.21 -7.15
C TYR A 80 5.11 -11.38 -6.07
N VAL A 81 5.67 -10.25 -5.68
CA VAL A 81 5.05 -9.43 -4.64
C VAL A 81 3.81 -8.69 -5.14
N GLU A 82 3.79 -8.29 -6.41
CA GLU A 82 2.59 -7.71 -7.01
C GLU A 82 1.46 -8.73 -7.15
N VAL A 83 1.77 -10.01 -7.41
CA VAL A 83 0.76 -11.08 -7.36
C VAL A 83 0.14 -11.21 -5.97
N LYS A 84 0.92 -11.05 -4.88
CA LYS A 84 0.36 -11.02 -3.51
C LYS A 84 -0.68 -9.91 -3.32
N GLU A 85 -0.44 -8.74 -3.92
CA GLU A 85 -1.39 -7.63 -3.93
C GLU A 85 -2.66 -7.96 -4.74
N ILE A 86 -2.48 -8.48 -5.95
CA ILE A 86 -3.55 -8.79 -6.91
C ILE A 86 -4.49 -9.87 -6.37
N VAL A 87 -3.96 -10.87 -5.67
CA VAL A 87 -4.76 -11.91 -5.00
C VAL A 87 -5.72 -11.29 -3.97
N GLY A 88 -5.33 -10.17 -3.34
CA GLY A 88 -6.17 -9.37 -2.46
C GLY A 88 -7.04 -8.32 -3.17
N GLY A 89 -7.08 -8.31 -4.52
CA GLY A 89 -7.90 -7.36 -5.28
C GLY A 89 -7.29 -5.98 -5.50
N THR A 90 -6.00 -5.80 -5.22
CA THR A 90 -5.27 -4.54 -5.44
C THR A 90 -5.02 -4.33 -6.93
N THR A 91 -5.28 -3.12 -7.41
CA THR A 91 -5.07 -2.73 -8.80
C THR A 91 -4.07 -1.60 -8.98
N SER A 92 -3.76 -0.88 -7.90
CA SER A 92 -2.75 0.19 -7.88
C SER A 92 -2.01 0.18 -6.55
N ALA A 93 -0.69 0.36 -6.56
CA ALA A 93 0.14 0.38 -5.36
C ALA A 93 1.23 1.45 -5.42
N GLN A 94 1.49 2.08 -4.28
CA GLN A 94 2.63 2.95 -4.02
C GLN A 94 3.81 2.12 -3.49
N GLY A 95 5.03 2.56 -3.70
CA GLY A 95 6.23 1.96 -3.10
C GLY A 95 6.98 0.99 -4.00
N GLY A 96 6.86 1.15 -5.29
CA GLY A 96 7.73 0.49 -6.28
C GLY A 96 9.21 0.88 -6.11
N PRO A 97 10.14 0.16 -6.74
CA PRO A 97 11.55 0.44 -6.63
C PRO A 97 11.89 1.82 -7.23
N SER A 98 12.71 2.59 -6.52
CA SER A 98 13.14 3.92 -6.97
C SER A 98 14.22 3.89 -8.06
N SER A 99 14.85 2.75 -8.26
CA SER A 99 15.84 2.51 -9.32
C SER A 99 15.31 1.48 -10.32
N GLY A 100 15.60 1.68 -11.58
CA GLY A 100 15.10 0.78 -12.63
C GLY A 100 13.61 0.96 -12.90
N LYS A 101 13.04 2.08 -12.50
CA LYS A 101 11.62 2.38 -12.65
C LYS A 101 11.09 2.14 -14.08
N ASP A 102 11.87 2.47 -15.08
CA ASP A 102 11.46 2.30 -16.48
C ASP A 102 11.24 0.81 -16.84
N SER A 103 11.87 -0.11 -16.10
CA SER A 103 11.68 -1.56 -16.25
C SER A 103 10.54 -2.12 -15.38
N PHE A 104 10.18 -1.41 -14.29
CA PHE A 104 9.22 -1.89 -13.28
C PHE A 104 7.99 -0.99 -13.12
N ASP A 105 7.85 0.04 -13.96
CA ASP A 105 6.67 0.88 -13.99
C ASP A 105 5.46 0.03 -14.39
N SER A 106 4.50 -0.11 -13.49
CA SER A 106 3.25 -0.85 -13.76
C SER A 106 3.50 -2.26 -14.28
N ILE A 107 4.29 -3.08 -13.58
CA ILE A 107 4.54 -4.46 -14.01
C ILE A 107 3.24 -5.25 -14.07
N LEU A 108 2.51 -5.37 -12.96
CA LEU A 108 1.19 -5.99 -12.90
C LEU A 108 0.15 -5.00 -12.37
N VAL A 109 0.42 -4.38 -11.21
CA VAL A 109 -0.41 -3.30 -10.65
C VAL A 109 0.07 -1.94 -11.17
N ARG A 110 -0.80 -0.95 -11.19
CA ARG A 110 -0.42 0.43 -11.52
C ARG A 110 0.50 0.97 -10.44
N ASN A 111 1.73 1.28 -10.78
CA ASN A 111 2.63 1.96 -9.86
C ASN A 111 2.22 3.43 -9.70
N ILE A 112 1.86 3.83 -8.48
CA ILE A 112 1.32 5.16 -8.21
C ILE A 112 2.34 6.26 -8.49
N GLU A 113 3.61 6.03 -8.19
CA GLU A 113 4.66 7.06 -8.31
C GLU A 113 5.11 7.28 -9.74
N TYR A 114 5.10 6.24 -10.56
CA TYR A 114 5.64 6.26 -11.92
C TYR A 114 4.58 6.20 -13.01
N TYR A 115 3.49 5.48 -12.75
CA TYR A 115 2.33 5.49 -13.61
C TYR A 115 1.38 6.59 -13.16
N ASN A 116 1.47 7.78 -13.75
CA ASN A 116 0.57 8.87 -13.41
C ASN A 116 -0.29 9.29 -14.61
N PHE A 117 -1.47 9.82 -14.34
CA PHE A 117 -2.39 10.31 -15.36
C PHE A 117 -2.09 11.78 -15.72
N GLY A 118 -0.83 12.06 -16.03
CA GLY A 118 -0.38 13.34 -16.57
C GLY A 118 0.03 14.39 -15.56
N ALA A 119 0.34 14.03 -14.30
CA ALA A 119 0.85 14.97 -13.31
C ALA A 119 1.77 14.29 -12.29
N ASP A 120 2.52 15.10 -11.57
CA ASP A 120 3.55 14.71 -10.65
C ASP A 120 3.04 13.95 -9.44
N GLN A 121 3.73 12.87 -9.11
CA GLN A 121 3.56 12.13 -7.86
C GLN A 121 4.94 11.81 -7.33
N ILE A 122 5.22 12.27 -6.11
CA ILE A 122 6.56 12.16 -5.53
C ILE A 122 6.50 11.51 -4.15
N HIS A 123 7.57 10.78 -3.84
CA HIS A 123 7.85 10.26 -2.52
C HIS A 123 9.14 10.89 -1.99
N THR A 124 9.12 11.36 -0.75
CA THR A 124 10.27 11.98 -0.10
C THR A 124 10.47 11.43 1.30
N LYS A 125 11.62 11.73 1.89
CA LYS A 125 11.94 11.47 3.29
C LYS A 125 11.95 12.77 4.07
N VAL A 126 11.67 12.71 5.38
CA VAL A 126 11.76 13.89 6.28
C VAL A 126 13.13 14.57 6.16
N THR A 127 14.20 13.79 6.09
CA THR A 127 15.57 14.31 5.94
C THR A 127 15.86 15.06 4.64
N GLU A 128 14.95 15.00 3.67
CA GLU A 128 15.07 15.70 2.38
C GLU A 128 14.35 17.05 2.38
N LEU A 129 13.48 17.30 3.36
CA LEU A 129 12.59 18.47 3.40
C LEU A 129 13.31 19.80 3.61
N GLU A 130 14.49 19.79 4.22
CA GLU A 130 15.34 20.97 4.36
C GLU A 130 16.10 21.30 3.07
N SER A 131 16.04 20.43 2.05
CA SER A 131 16.62 20.67 0.74
C SER A 131 15.81 21.73 -0.02
N ASP A 132 16.44 22.82 -0.42
CA ASP A 132 15.84 23.85 -1.28
C ASP A 132 15.26 23.26 -2.57
N TYR A 133 15.91 22.22 -3.11
CA TYR A 133 15.45 21.55 -4.34
C TYR A 133 14.09 20.89 -4.12
N ILE A 134 13.95 20.03 -3.10
CA ILE A 134 12.70 19.31 -2.80
C ILE A 134 11.61 20.28 -2.34
N GLY A 135 11.93 21.19 -1.41
CA GLY A 135 10.98 22.18 -0.94
C GLY A 135 10.44 23.08 -2.06
N ASN A 136 11.30 23.51 -2.98
CA ASN A 136 10.88 24.30 -4.14
C ASN A 136 10.05 23.48 -5.13
N HIS A 137 10.36 22.18 -5.34
CA HIS A 137 9.59 21.29 -6.21
C HIS A 137 8.15 21.14 -5.69
N ILE A 138 7.99 20.87 -4.41
CA ILE A 138 6.66 20.76 -3.76
C ILE A 138 5.89 22.08 -3.88
N LYS A 139 6.49 23.21 -3.50
CA LYS A 139 5.85 24.53 -3.56
C LYS A 139 5.45 24.91 -4.99
N THR A 140 6.34 24.75 -5.93
CA THR A 140 6.09 25.07 -7.35
C THR A 140 5.02 24.15 -7.93
N GLY A 141 5.09 22.83 -7.62
CA GLY A 141 4.11 21.86 -8.07
C GLY A 141 2.72 22.12 -7.52
N ASN A 142 2.61 22.49 -6.22
CA ASN A 142 1.36 22.91 -5.61
C ASN A 142 0.82 24.19 -6.28
N GLN A 143 1.63 25.23 -6.42
CA GLN A 143 1.22 26.51 -7.02
C GLN A 143 0.78 26.40 -8.48
N SER A 144 1.44 25.53 -9.25
CA SER A 144 1.11 25.30 -10.67
C SER A 144 -0.02 24.30 -10.88
N GLY A 145 -0.41 23.55 -9.84
CA GLY A 145 -1.36 22.44 -9.92
C GLY A 145 -0.81 21.17 -10.59
N ASN A 146 0.51 21.12 -10.85
CA ASN A 146 1.16 19.95 -11.44
C ASN A 146 1.40 18.83 -10.44
N LEU A 147 1.64 19.16 -9.16
CA LEU A 147 1.74 18.16 -8.09
C LEU A 147 0.36 17.55 -7.82
N ARG A 148 0.22 16.25 -7.99
CA ARG A 148 -1.01 15.54 -7.66
C ARG A 148 -0.98 14.91 -6.28
N ALA A 149 0.14 14.28 -5.93
CA ALA A 149 0.31 13.61 -4.66
C ALA A 149 1.76 13.70 -4.19
N TRP A 150 1.92 13.87 -2.89
CA TRP A 150 3.20 13.84 -2.22
C TRP A 150 3.12 12.89 -1.03
N PHE A 151 3.89 11.80 -1.09
CA PHE A 151 3.93 10.76 -0.08
C PHE A 151 5.10 10.99 0.86
N LEU A 152 4.82 11.01 2.17
CA LEU A 152 5.82 11.29 3.18
C LEU A 152 5.59 10.46 4.44
N HIS A 153 6.57 9.62 4.82
CA HIS A 153 6.62 9.03 6.14
C HIS A 153 6.89 10.13 7.16
N LEU A 154 5.95 10.37 8.05
CA LEU A 154 6.03 11.46 9.02
C LEU A 154 5.47 11.03 10.37
N ALA A 155 6.12 11.46 11.44
CA ALA A 155 5.70 11.21 12.81
C ALA A 155 5.45 9.71 13.09
N GLU A 156 6.30 8.86 12.51
CA GLU A 156 6.24 7.41 12.68
C GLU A 156 6.98 7.02 14.00
N GLY A 157 6.22 6.97 15.07
CA GLY A 157 6.67 6.74 16.44
C GLY A 157 5.67 7.25 17.46
N MET A 158 6.07 7.26 18.74
CA MET A 158 5.20 7.66 19.84
C MET A 158 5.78 8.85 20.63
N ASP A 159 7.04 9.19 20.37
CA ASP A 159 7.77 10.21 21.12
C ASP A 159 7.63 11.62 20.54
N GLU A 160 8.05 12.62 21.33
CA GLU A 160 8.05 14.02 20.95
C GLU A 160 8.92 14.30 19.71
N SER A 161 10.00 13.54 19.54
CA SER A 161 10.90 13.72 18.39
C SER A 161 10.21 13.32 17.08
N SER A 162 9.39 12.29 17.12
CA SER A 162 8.55 11.89 15.97
C SER A 162 7.49 12.95 15.67
N ARG A 163 6.82 13.50 16.68
CA ARG A 163 5.83 14.55 16.48
C ARG A 163 6.43 15.84 15.92
N ALA A 164 7.62 16.22 16.39
CA ALA A 164 8.33 17.41 15.93
C ALA A 164 8.68 17.38 14.42
N GLU A 165 8.65 16.21 13.78
CA GLU A 165 8.78 16.13 12.31
C GLU A 165 7.68 16.93 11.58
N PHE A 166 6.50 17.09 12.18
CA PHE A 166 5.42 17.89 11.60
C PHE A 166 5.75 19.39 11.57
N ASP A 167 6.49 19.88 12.55
CA ASP A 167 6.89 21.29 12.62
C ASP A 167 7.78 21.67 11.43
N ILE A 168 8.58 20.73 10.91
CA ILE A 168 9.40 20.94 9.72
C ILE A 168 8.53 21.35 8.52
N LEU A 169 7.34 20.73 8.37
CA LEU A 169 6.40 21.08 7.29
C LEU A 169 5.87 22.51 7.45
N VAL A 170 5.50 22.87 8.67
CA VAL A 170 4.93 24.18 8.99
C VAL A 170 5.99 25.28 8.80
N GLU A 171 7.18 25.10 9.38
CA GLU A 171 8.28 26.07 9.34
C GLU A 171 8.79 26.32 7.92
N ASN A 172 8.80 25.27 7.07
CA ASN A 172 9.25 25.37 5.69
C ASN A 172 8.12 25.72 4.69
N ASN A 173 6.90 25.96 5.15
CA ASN A 173 5.72 26.18 4.31
C ASN A 173 5.50 25.04 3.29
N LEU A 174 5.61 23.80 3.76
CA LEU A 174 5.43 22.57 2.97
C LEU A 174 4.12 21.85 3.30
N LEU A 175 3.34 22.33 4.27
CA LEU A 175 2.03 21.76 4.57
C LEU A 175 1.04 22.17 3.48
N VAL A 176 0.79 21.25 2.55
CA VAL A 176 -0.05 21.45 1.34
C VAL A 176 -1.09 20.35 1.20
N GLY A 177 -2.15 20.60 0.45
CA GLY A 177 -3.28 19.66 0.29
C GLY A 177 -2.94 18.37 -0.45
N GLU A 178 -1.84 18.34 -1.21
CA GLU A 178 -1.33 17.16 -1.92
C GLU A 178 -0.56 16.19 -1.00
N LEU A 179 -0.34 16.55 0.26
CA LEU A 179 0.34 15.70 1.23
C LEU A 179 -0.50 14.46 1.54
N ASN A 180 0.09 13.30 1.32
CA ASN A 180 -0.34 11.99 1.83
C ASN A 180 0.61 11.62 2.95
N LEU A 181 0.23 11.96 4.17
CA LEU A 181 1.01 11.73 5.38
C LEU A 181 0.89 10.26 5.76
N ILE A 182 2.01 9.52 5.73
CA ILE A 182 2.06 8.10 6.05
C ILE A 182 2.35 7.94 7.55
N HIS A 183 1.64 7.05 8.22
CA HIS A 183 1.62 6.74 9.63
C HIS A 183 1.03 7.84 10.52
N GLY A 184 1.79 8.88 10.86
CA GLY A 184 1.32 9.94 11.76
C GLY A 184 1.01 9.48 13.19
N THR A 185 1.65 8.41 13.67
CA THR A 185 1.33 7.77 14.96
C THR A 185 1.58 8.67 16.16
N ALA A 186 2.54 9.60 16.08
CA ALA A 186 2.83 10.57 17.16
C ALA A 186 1.95 11.83 17.11
N LEU A 187 1.13 12.00 16.06
CA LEU A 187 0.33 13.21 15.90
C LEU A 187 -0.86 13.23 16.84
N THR A 188 -1.26 14.44 17.22
CA THR A 188 -2.43 14.72 18.04
C THR A 188 -3.48 15.50 17.21
N LYS A 189 -4.62 15.77 17.85
CA LYS A 189 -5.65 16.62 17.25
C LYS A 189 -5.11 17.93 16.70
N THR A 190 -4.09 18.53 17.35
CA THR A 190 -3.52 19.83 16.93
C THR A 190 -2.91 19.77 15.54
N GLU A 191 -2.15 18.71 15.23
CA GLU A 191 -1.52 18.53 13.93
C GLU A 191 -2.56 18.08 12.89
N PHE A 192 -3.51 17.23 13.27
CA PHE A 192 -4.61 16.81 12.38
C PHE A 192 -5.51 17.98 12.01
N ASP A 193 -5.83 18.90 12.92
CA ASP A 193 -6.59 20.11 12.59
C ASP A 193 -5.88 20.92 11.49
N LYS A 194 -4.55 21.14 11.61
CA LYS A 194 -3.77 21.83 10.58
C LYS A 194 -3.72 21.08 9.26
N LEU A 195 -3.62 19.74 9.30
CA LEU A 195 -3.62 18.90 8.09
C LEU A 195 -4.99 18.97 7.39
N GLY A 196 -6.07 18.93 8.15
CA GLY A 196 -7.44 19.08 7.64
C GLY A 196 -7.70 20.46 7.02
N GLU A 197 -7.19 21.55 7.64
CA GLU A 197 -7.33 22.92 7.12
C GLU A 197 -6.74 23.08 5.71
N VAL A 198 -5.65 22.39 5.39
CA VAL A 198 -5.05 22.44 4.05
C VAL A 198 -5.64 21.39 3.10
N GLY A 199 -6.52 20.52 3.58
CA GLY A 199 -7.09 19.42 2.79
C GLY A 199 -6.13 18.26 2.56
N GLY A 200 -5.14 18.07 3.41
CA GLY A 200 -4.20 16.97 3.36
C GLY A 200 -4.83 15.61 3.69
N ASN A 201 -4.08 14.55 3.51
CA ASN A 201 -4.55 13.18 3.63
C ASN A 201 -3.68 12.39 4.62
N LEU A 202 -4.29 11.37 5.24
CA LEU A 202 -3.62 10.39 6.09
C LEU A 202 -3.62 9.03 5.40
N VAL A 203 -2.47 8.36 5.39
CA VAL A 203 -2.33 6.96 5.01
C VAL A 203 -2.09 6.15 6.29
N TRP A 204 -3.11 5.43 6.72
CA TRP A 204 -3.14 4.67 7.96
C TRP A 204 -2.74 3.22 7.71
N SER A 205 -1.75 2.74 8.45
CA SER A 205 -1.25 1.36 8.40
C SER A 205 -1.41 0.70 9.78
N PRO A 206 -2.64 0.32 10.17
CA PRO A 206 -2.94 -0.11 11.54
C PRO A 206 -2.09 -1.29 12.00
N LEU A 207 -1.95 -2.35 11.21
CA LEU A 207 -1.21 -3.54 11.64
C LEU A 207 0.26 -3.24 11.87
N SER A 208 0.91 -2.53 10.93
CA SER A 208 2.31 -2.16 11.06
C SER A 208 2.56 -1.29 12.30
N ASN A 209 1.68 -0.32 12.52
CA ASN A 209 1.76 0.54 13.71
C ASN A 209 1.59 -0.28 15.00
N LEU A 210 0.63 -1.19 15.06
CA LEU A 210 0.38 -2.05 16.24
C LEU A 210 1.57 -2.96 16.53
N LEU A 211 2.16 -3.57 15.51
CA LEU A 211 3.31 -4.47 15.68
C LEU A 211 4.59 -3.73 16.07
N LEU A 212 4.81 -2.52 15.54
CA LEU A 212 6.00 -1.73 15.82
C LEU A 212 5.89 -0.92 17.12
N TYR A 213 4.73 -0.31 17.36
CA TYR A 213 4.56 0.69 18.42
C TYR A 213 3.58 0.26 19.51
N GLY A 214 2.91 -0.87 19.39
CA GLY A 214 1.92 -1.36 20.36
C GLY A 214 0.59 -0.60 20.34
N THR A 215 0.49 0.43 19.51
CA THR A 215 -0.71 1.24 19.28
C THR A 215 -0.70 1.77 17.85
N THR A 216 -1.74 2.52 17.46
CA THR A 216 -1.84 3.10 16.12
C THR A 216 -2.22 4.57 16.16
N THR A 217 -2.28 5.20 15.00
CA THR A 217 -2.62 6.60 14.78
C THR A 217 -3.97 6.97 15.38
N ASP A 218 -4.10 8.16 15.96
CA ASP A 218 -5.38 8.71 16.41
C ASP A 218 -6.27 9.11 15.21
N VAL A 219 -6.86 8.09 14.59
CA VAL A 219 -7.73 8.28 13.41
C VAL A 219 -9.06 8.92 13.77
N ALA A 220 -9.47 8.90 15.05
CA ALA A 220 -10.65 9.63 15.52
C ALA A 220 -10.40 11.14 15.42
N ALA A 221 -9.25 11.61 15.91
CA ALA A 221 -8.85 13.01 15.76
C ALA A 221 -8.68 13.42 14.29
N ALA A 222 -8.12 12.54 13.46
CA ALA A 222 -8.00 12.79 12.02
C ALA A 222 -9.39 12.90 11.34
N LYS A 223 -10.33 12.02 11.69
CA LYS A 223 -11.72 12.08 11.22
C LYS A 223 -12.41 13.37 11.63
N ASP A 224 -12.31 13.75 12.89
CA ASP A 224 -12.91 14.96 13.44
C ASP A 224 -12.35 16.23 12.79
N ALA A 225 -11.07 16.22 12.41
CA ALA A 225 -10.42 17.30 11.67
C ALA A 225 -10.79 17.33 10.16
N GLY A 226 -11.58 16.38 9.67
CA GLY A 226 -11.95 16.26 8.26
C GLY A 226 -10.84 15.79 7.34
N VAL A 227 -9.76 15.20 7.90
CA VAL A 227 -8.68 14.60 7.12
C VAL A 227 -9.20 13.39 6.35
N ARG A 228 -8.85 13.30 5.06
CA ARG A 228 -9.19 12.12 4.27
C ARG A 228 -8.26 10.97 4.65
N ILE A 229 -8.85 9.85 5.07
CA ILE A 229 -8.10 8.67 5.50
C ILE A 229 -8.14 7.62 4.40
N SER A 230 -6.97 7.05 4.10
CA SER A 230 -6.78 5.85 3.28
C SER A 230 -6.10 4.77 4.15
N ILE A 231 -6.39 3.50 3.90
CA ILE A 231 -5.78 2.36 4.58
C ILE A 231 -4.75 1.73 3.65
N ALA A 232 -3.59 1.36 4.20
CA ALA A 232 -2.52 0.72 3.44
C ALA A 232 -1.69 -0.24 4.30
N PRO A 233 -1.20 -1.36 3.74
CA PRO A 233 -0.55 -2.43 4.49
C PRO A 233 0.88 -2.12 4.96
N ASP A 234 1.55 -1.12 4.41
CA ASP A 234 2.96 -0.77 4.62
C ASP A 234 3.90 -1.81 3.96
N TRP A 235 4.18 -2.93 4.61
CA TRP A 235 5.07 -3.98 4.14
C TRP A 235 4.86 -5.30 4.89
N SER A 236 5.19 -6.45 4.26
CA SER A 236 4.95 -7.75 4.88
C SER A 236 5.76 -8.05 6.15
N PRO A 237 6.95 -7.44 6.43
CA PRO A 237 7.64 -7.67 7.70
C PRO A 237 6.90 -7.18 8.95
N SER A 238 6.06 -6.16 8.88
CA SER A 238 5.26 -5.71 10.04
C SER A 238 3.80 -5.39 9.70
N GLY A 239 3.39 -5.55 8.45
CA GLY A 239 2.04 -5.22 8.00
C GLY A 239 1.34 -6.42 7.36
N SER A 240 0.21 -6.15 6.75
CA SER A 240 -0.53 -7.14 5.98
C SER A 240 -0.01 -7.20 4.53
N LYS A 241 -0.57 -8.10 3.72
CA LYS A 241 -0.11 -8.28 2.34
C LYS A 241 -0.91 -7.50 1.30
N SER A 242 -2.05 -6.91 1.68
CA SER A 242 -2.91 -6.13 0.78
C SER A 242 -3.88 -5.24 1.56
N PRO A 243 -4.45 -4.20 0.94
CA PRO A 243 -5.50 -3.38 1.54
C PRO A 243 -6.73 -4.16 2.00
N LEU A 244 -7.06 -5.29 1.36
CA LEU A 244 -8.18 -6.15 1.79
C LEU A 244 -7.96 -6.75 3.18
N HIS A 245 -6.73 -7.13 3.50
CA HIS A 245 -6.37 -7.61 4.83
C HIS A 245 -6.27 -6.49 5.85
N GLU A 246 -5.66 -5.37 5.45
CA GLU A 246 -5.48 -4.22 6.33
C GLU A 246 -6.82 -3.61 6.75
N LEU A 247 -7.81 -3.65 5.85
CA LEU A 247 -9.18 -3.22 6.13
C LEU A 247 -9.81 -3.97 7.31
N LYS A 248 -9.52 -5.27 7.47
CA LYS A 248 -10.01 -6.06 8.63
C LYS A 248 -9.37 -5.63 9.93
N VAL A 249 -8.08 -5.30 9.92
CA VAL A 249 -7.38 -4.81 11.11
C VAL A 249 -7.94 -3.46 11.51
N ALA A 250 -8.21 -2.59 10.53
CA ALA A 250 -8.81 -1.29 10.75
C ALA A 250 -10.23 -1.42 11.36
N ASP A 251 -11.06 -2.30 10.81
CA ASP A 251 -12.42 -2.58 11.27
C ASP A 251 -12.42 -3.13 12.73
N LEU A 252 -11.56 -4.11 13.01
CA LEU A 252 -11.41 -4.64 14.36
C LEU A 252 -10.95 -3.57 15.37
N TRP A 253 -10.04 -2.68 14.97
CA TRP A 253 -9.60 -1.59 15.83
C TRP A 253 -10.72 -0.58 16.07
N ASP A 254 -11.51 -0.29 15.06
CA ASP A 254 -12.66 0.59 15.17
C ASP A 254 -13.72 0.04 16.10
N ASP A 255 -14.10 -1.23 15.91
CA ASP A 255 -15.12 -1.90 16.73
C ASP A 255 -14.69 -2.02 18.21
N GLU A 256 -13.47 -2.50 18.46
CA GLU A 256 -13.03 -2.89 19.80
C GLU A 256 -12.45 -1.73 20.63
N ILE A 257 -11.86 -0.73 19.97
CA ILE A 257 -11.11 0.34 20.64
C ILE A 257 -11.74 1.72 20.46
N LEU A 258 -12.18 2.06 19.23
CA LEU A 258 -12.71 3.38 18.93
C LEU A 258 -14.22 3.48 19.19
N GLY A 259 -14.93 2.34 19.27
CA GLY A 259 -16.38 2.29 19.51
C GLY A 259 -17.22 2.53 18.25
N ASP A 260 -16.80 1.95 17.12
CA ASP A 260 -17.53 1.93 15.85
C ASP A 260 -17.80 3.35 15.30
N ILE A 261 -16.73 4.15 15.18
CA ILE A 261 -16.83 5.54 14.68
C ILE A 261 -16.94 5.61 13.16
N PHE A 262 -16.51 4.56 12.43
CA PHE A 262 -16.62 4.49 10.98
C PHE A 262 -17.70 3.48 10.57
N ASN A 263 -18.60 3.86 9.69
CA ASN A 263 -19.53 2.89 9.10
C ASN A 263 -18.86 2.10 7.96
N ASP A 264 -19.45 0.95 7.57
CA ASP A 264 -18.93 0.06 6.53
C ASP A 264 -18.61 0.78 5.20
N TYR A 265 -19.44 1.74 4.81
CA TYR A 265 -19.21 2.51 3.58
C TYR A 265 -17.99 3.42 3.69
N GLU A 266 -17.77 4.04 4.84
CA GLU A 266 -16.58 4.86 5.09
C GLU A 266 -15.32 4.01 5.05
N MET A 267 -15.35 2.81 5.67
CA MET A 267 -14.24 1.85 5.63
C MET A 267 -13.88 1.44 4.20
N VAL A 268 -14.86 1.04 3.40
CA VAL A 268 -14.62 0.65 1.99
C VAL A 268 -14.07 1.81 1.16
N LYS A 269 -14.49 3.06 1.43
CA LYS A 269 -13.90 4.22 0.76
C LYS A 269 -12.41 4.39 1.05
N MET A 270 -11.92 3.97 2.22
CA MET A 270 -10.51 4.12 2.60
C MET A 270 -9.56 3.26 1.75
N VAL A 271 -10.07 2.25 1.07
CA VAL A 271 -9.28 1.40 0.15
C VAL A 271 -9.68 1.58 -1.33
N THR A 272 -10.62 2.48 -1.65
CA THR A 272 -11.13 2.70 -3.01
C THR A 272 -11.14 4.19 -3.41
N SER A 273 -12.21 4.91 -3.10
CA SER A 273 -12.41 6.28 -3.58
C SER A 273 -11.60 7.34 -2.83
N ASN A 274 -11.26 7.12 -1.55
CA ASN A 274 -10.43 8.06 -0.79
C ASN A 274 -9.00 8.12 -1.35
N PRO A 275 -8.28 6.97 -1.55
CA PRO A 275 -6.98 6.99 -2.19
C PRO A 275 -7.01 7.62 -3.59
N ALA A 276 -8.02 7.30 -4.41
CA ALA A 276 -8.14 7.91 -5.73
C ALA A 276 -8.26 9.44 -5.65
N LYS A 277 -9.05 9.98 -4.71
CA LYS A 277 -9.17 11.43 -4.49
C LYS A 277 -7.90 12.04 -3.92
N ALA A 278 -7.22 11.34 -3.01
CA ALA A 278 -5.98 11.81 -2.40
C ALA A 278 -4.85 11.99 -3.44
N MET A 279 -4.88 11.19 -4.51
CA MET A 279 -3.95 11.28 -5.64
C MET A 279 -4.46 12.15 -6.80
N LYS A 280 -5.66 12.72 -6.69
CA LYS A 280 -6.35 13.36 -7.83
C LYS A 280 -6.54 12.42 -9.04
N TRP A 281 -6.71 11.13 -8.77
CA TRP A 281 -6.99 10.08 -9.75
C TRP A 281 -8.47 9.72 -9.86
N ASP A 282 -9.32 10.37 -9.10
CA ASP A 282 -10.76 10.09 -9.00
C ASP A 282 -11.53 10.25 -10.32
N GLN A 283 -10.95 10.89 -11.32
CA GLN A 283 -11.48 10.91 -12.68
C GLN A 283 -11.21 9.60 -13.44
N TYR A 284 -10.27 8.77 -13.00
CA TYR A 284 -9.78 7.62 -13.73
C TYR A 284 -10.08 6.29 -13.04
N VAL A 285 -10.02 6.24 -11.71
CA VAL A 285 -10.18 5.02 -10.89
C VAL A 285 -10.93 5.31 -9.57
N GLY A 286 -11.11 4.31 -8.71
CA GLY A 286 -11.63 4.43 -7.35
C GLY A 286 -13.15 4.37 -7.23
N THR A 287 -13.88 4.44 -8.34
CA THR A 287 -15.34 4.20 -8.44
C THR A 287 -15.67 3.55 -9.78
N ILE A 288 -16.83 2.88 -9.85
CA ILE A 288 -17.32 2.26 -11.09
C ILE A 288 -18.21 3.26 -11.81
N GLU A 289 -17.70 3.88 -12.84
CA GLU A 289 -18.39 4.89 -13.65
C GLU A 289 -17.99 4.77 -15.12
N VAL A 290 -18.91 5.11 -16.02
CA VAL A 290 -18.63 5.12 -17.46
C VAL A 290 -17.53 6.13 -17.77
N GLY A 291 -16.49 5.69 -18.47
CA GLY A 291 -15.35 6.51 -18.87
C GLY A 291 -14.12 6.37 -17.96
N LYS A 292 -14.23 5.69 -16.83
CA LYS A 292 -13.08 5.34 -15.98
C LYS A 292 -12.41 4.04 -16.45
N ALA A 293 -11.19 3.85 -16.00
CA ALA A 293 -10.48 2.59 -16.20
C ALA A 293 -11.26 1.44 -15.52
N ALA A 294 -11.31 0.30 -16.19
CA ALA A 294 -11.94 -0.89 -15.63
C ALA A 294 -10.94 -1.61 -14.69
N ASP A 295 -10.62 -0.95 -13.58
CA ASP A 295 -9.89 -1.53 -12.46
C ASP A 295 -10.94 -2.02 -11.45
N LEU A 296 -11.11 -3.34 -11.38
CA LEU A 296 -12.24 -3.96 -10.69
C LEU A 296 -11.78 -5.15 -9.85
N VAL A 297 -12.47 -5.37 -8.74
CA VAL A 297 -12.41 -6.62 -7.99
C VAL A 297 -13.82 -7.21 -7.84
N VAL A 298 -13.94 -8.49 -8.04
CA VAL A 298 -15.18 -9.25 -7.81
C VAL A 298 -14.96 -10.13 -6.59
N LEU A 299 -15.85 -10.01 -5.61
CA LEU A 299 -15.83 -10.81 -4.39
C LEU A 299 -17.04 -11.73 -4.30
N ASP A 300 -16.88 -12.87 -3.68
CA ASP A 300 -18.00 -13.74 -3.31
C ASP A 300 -19.03 -12.99 -2.45
N ASN A 301 -20.28 -13.38 -2.56
CA ASN A 301 -21.38 -12.82 -1.79
C ASN A 301 -21.49 -13.51 -0.42
N ILE A 302 -20.58 -13.19 0.50
CA ILE A 302 -20.55 -13.74 1.86
C ILE A 302 -21.38 -12.92 2.85
N ASN A 303 -21.81 -11.73 2.47
CA ASN A 303 -22.69 -10.87 3.26
C ASN A 303 -23.70 -10.13 2.36
N THR A 304 -24.89 -9.84 2.88
CA THR A 304 -25.95 -9.12 2.16
C THR A 304 -25.71 -7.60 2.07
N ASN A 305 -25.00 -7.02 3.04
CA ASN A 305 -24.52 -5.64 2.95
C ASN A 305 -23.23 -5.63 2.10
N PRO A 306 -23.21 -4.98 0.93
CA PRO A 306 -22.05 -5.02 0.05
C PRO A 306 -20.79 -4.41 0.68
N TYR A 307 -20.89 -3.45 1.56
CA TYR A 307 -19.73 -2.86 2.21
C TYR A 307 -19.16 -3.81 3.27
N ARG A 308 -20.01 -4.36 4.15
CA ARG A 308 -19.60 -5.40 5.10
C ARG A 308 -19.10 -6.67 4.39
N ASN A 309 -19.60 -6.96 3.19
CA ASN A 309 -19.12 -8.05 2.35
C ASN A 309 -17.62 -7.88 2.03
N MET A 310 -17.19 -6.69 1.58
CA MET A 310 -15.78 -6.44 1.33
C MET A 310 -14.93 -6.50 2.61
N ILE A 311 -15.41 -5.91 3.70
CA ILE A 311 -14.70 -5.91 4.98
C ILE A 311 -14.47 -7.36 5.47
N ASN A 312 -15.44 -8.24 5.31
CA ASN A 312 -15.34 -9.64 5.75
C ASN A 312 -14.57 -10.55 4.77
N ALA A 313 -14.46 -10.16 3.49
CA ALA A 313 -13.87 -11.01 2.46
C ALA A 313 -12.38 -11.28 2.72
N ILE A 314 -11.91 -12.46 2.37
CA ILE A 314 -10.50 -12.88 2.40
C ILE A 314 -10.04 -13.23 0.98
N ASP A 315 -8.76 -13.52 0.79
CA ASP A 315 -8.21 -13.77 -0.56
C ASP A 315 -8.93 -14.88 -1.32
N THR A 316 -9.40 -15.93 -0.63
CA THR A 316 -10.16 -17.00 -1.28
C THR A 316 -11.52 -16.55 -1.80
N ASP A 317 -12.06 -15.47 -1.27
CA ASP A 317 -13.33 -14.86 -1.71
C ASP A 317 -13.14 -13.93 -2.93
N VAL A 318 -11.90 -13.65 -3.32
CA VAL A 318 -11.60 -12.88 -4.54
C VAL A 318 -11.85 -13.76 -5.76
N ARG A 319 -12.90 -13.48 -6.49
CA ARG A 319 -13.32 -14.22 -7.68
C ARG A 319 -12.64 -13.72 -8.95
N LEU A 320 -12.32 -12.42 -9.01
CA LEU A 320 -11.66 -11.83 -10.18
C LEU A 320 -11.01 -10.51 -9.82
N THR A 321 -9.79 -10.28 -10.31
CA THR A 321 -9.11 -8.98 -10.29
C THR A 321 -8.83 -8.57 -11.73
N VAL A 322 -9.29 -7.36 -12.10
CA VAL A 322 -9.17 -6.79 -13.46
C VAL A 322 -8.44 -5.46 -13.36
N ILE A 323 -7.42 -5.25 -14.18
CA ILE A 323 -6.65 -4.00 -14.25
C ILE A 323 -6.70 -3.46 -15.68
N GLY A 324 -7.25 -2.24 -15.85
CA GLY A 324 -7.39 -1.64 -17.17
C GLY A 324 -8.28 -2.43 -18.14
N GLY A 325 -9.20 -3.22 -17.63
CA GLY A 325 -10.06 -4.10 -18.43
C GLY A 325 -9.45 -5.48 -18.74
N ILE A 326 -8.24 -5.76 -18.26
CA ILE A 326 -7.54 -7.03 -18.45
C ILE A 326 -7.71 -7.88 -17.19
N PRO A 327 -8.34 -9.07 -17.27
CA PRO A 327 -8.39 -10.02 -16.16
C PRO A 327 -6.99 -10.58 -15.90
N ILE A 328 -6.55 -10.49 -14.65
CA ILE A 328 -5.19 -10.92 -14.26
C ILE A 328 -5.22 -12.13 -13.35
N TYR A 329 -6.16 -12.17 -12.41
CA TYR A 329 -6.30 -13.24 -11.42
C TYR A 329 -7.76 -13.51 -11.16
N GLY A 330 -8.14 -14.75 -10.95
CA GLY A 330 -9.50 -15.08 -10.56
C GLY A 330 -9.84 -16.56 -10.67
N ASP A 331 -11.14 -16.85 -10.52
CA ASP A 331 -11.67 -18.20 -10.72
C ASP A 331 -11.42 -18.66 -12.17
N GLN A 332 -11.02 -19.92 -12.35
CA GLN A 332 -10.66 -20.47 -13.67
C GLN A 332 -11.81 -20.35 -14.69
N ASP A 333 -13.06 -20.50 -14.25
CA ASP A 333 -14.23 -20.36 -15.11
C ASP A 333 -14.42 -18.92 -15.62
N LEU A 334 -14.19 -17.92 -14.77
CA LEU A 334 -14.26 -16.50 -15.14
C LEU A 334 -13.09 -16.11 -16.05
N MET A 335 -11.87 -16.54 -15.71
CA MET A 335 -10.69 -16.29 -16.52
C MET A 335 -10.83 -16.94 -17.90
N SER A 336 -11.28 -18.20 -17.99
CA SER A 336 -11.52 -18.88 -19.26
C SER A 336 -12.62 -18.20 -20.10
N ALA A 337 -13.68 -17.73 -19.45
CA ALA A 337 -14.76 -17.01 -20.15
C ALA A 337 -14.30 -15.67 -20.76
N MET A 338 -13.30 -15.02 -20.17
CA MET A 338 -12.81 -13.69 -20.57
C MET A 338 -11.56 -13.74 -21.45
N LYS A 339 -10.69 -14.72 -21.28
CA LYS A 339 -9.37 -14.85 -21.93
C LYS A 339 -9.18 -16.16 -22.70
N GLY A 340 -10.13 -17.13 -22.65
CA GLY A 340 -9.92 -18.47 -23.20
C GLY A 340 -8.91 -19.26 -22.36
N ASP A 341 -7.89 -19.82 -23.01
CA ASP A 341 -6.84 -20.63 -22.34
C ASP A 341 -5.57 -19.83 -22.05
N ASP A 342 -5.60 -18.49 -22.13
CA ASP A 342 -4.45 -17.62 -21.95
C ASP A 342 -4.28 -17.25 -20.46
N TRP A 343 -3.99 -18.25 -19.64
CA TRP A 343 -3.74 -18.14 -18.20
C TRP A 343 -3.02 -19.39 -17.66
N GLU A 344 -2.44 -19.28 -16.49
CA GLU A 344 -1.79 -20.35 -15.76
C GLU A 344 -2.60 -20.77 -14.53
N ASP A 345 -2.50 -22.06 -14.16
CA ASP A 345 -3.14 -22.55 -12.91
C ASP A 345 -2.40 -22.00 -11.69
N ALA A 346 -3.09 -21.18 -10.90
CA ALA A 346 -2.59 -20.64 -9.65
C ALA A 346 -2.92 -21.53 -8.42
N GLY A 347 -3.53 -22.70 -8.64
CA GLY A 347 -3.98 -23.61 -7.58
C GLY A 347 -5.34 -23.20 -6.99
N LEU A 348 -5.94 -24.10 -6.23
CA LEU A 348 -7.22 -23.89 -5.54
C LEU A 348 -8.38 -23.44 -6.46
N GLY A 349 -8.35 -23.82 -7.74
CA GLY A 349 -9.36 -23.40 -8.74
C GLY A 349 -9.19 -21.95 -9.23
N LYS A 350 -8.07 -21.33 -8.94
CA LYS A 350 -7.71 -19.98 -9.39
C LYS A 350 -6.79 -20.04 -10.62
N ALA A 351 -6.86 -19.01 -11.42
CA ALA A 351 -6.02 -18.77 -12.58
C ALA A 351 -5.33 -17.42 -12.49
N LEU A 352 -4.15 -17.30 -13.08
CA LEU A 352 -3.32 -16.11 -13.10
C LEU A 352 -2.75 -15.90 -14.51
N ASP A 353 -2.67 -14.65 -14.96
CA ASP A 353 -1.91 -14.30 -16.15
C ASP A 353 -0.91 -13.19 -15.84
N VAL A 354 0.37 -13.52 -15.89
CA VAL A 354 1.49 -12.60 -15.69
C VAL A 354 2.37 -12.46 -16.93
N THR A 355 2.02 -13.17 -18.01
CA THR A 355 2.87 -13.29 -19.22
C THR A 355 2.79 -12.06 -20.13
N PHE A 356 1.69 -11.31 -20.09
CA PHE A 356 1.45 -10.17 -20.99
C PHE A 356 2.31 -8.94 -20.64
N ILE A 357 2.91 -8.93 -19.46
CA ILE A 357 3.78 -7.86 -18.98
C ILE A 357 5.21 -8.35 -18.98
N GLY A 358 6.13 -7.50 -19.46
CA GLY A 358 7.54 -7.84 -19.48
C GLY A 358 7.94 -8.63 -20.72
N VAL A 359 7.39 -8.28 -21.88
CA VAL A 359 7.95 -8.74 -23.17
C VAL A 359 9.44 -8.41 -23.25
N GLU A 360 9.87 -7.35 -22.57
CA GLU A 360 11.28 -7.00 -22.38
C GLU A 360 11.99 -7.97 -21.43
N ASP A 361 11.29 -8.57 -20.47
CA ASP A 361 11.79 -9.59 -19.53
C ASP A 361 11.65 -11.03 -20.06
N GLY A 362 11.23 -11.20 -21.32
CA GLY A 362 11.06 -12.50 -21.93
C GLY A 362 9.71 -13.17 -21.71
N GLY A 363 8.72 -12.46 -21.12
CA GLY A 363 7.36 -13.00 -20.93
C GLY A 363 7.33 -14.22 -19.99
N GLN A 364 8.03 -14.13 -18.85
CA GLN A 364 8.12 -15.23 -17.88
C GLN A 364 6.76 -15.66 -17.38
N SER A 365 6.53 -16.97 -17.35
CA SER A 365 5.37 -17.59 -16.75
C SER A 365 5.41 -17.47 -15.21
N TRP A 366 4.29 -17.69 -14.56
CA TRP A 366 4.25 -17.78 -13.09
C TRP A 366 5.08 -18.96 -12.59
N GLU A 367 5.04 -20.09 -13.31
CA GLU A 367 5.86 -21.28 -12.99
C GLU A 367 7.37 -20.95 -13.05
N ASP A 368 7.82 -20.21 -14.07
CA ASP A 368 9.22 -19.76 -14.19
C ASP A 368 9.62 -18.83 -13.02
N ILE A 369 8.75 -17.85 -12.69
CA ILE A 369 9.01 -16.89 -11.60
C ILE A 369 9.17 -17.63 -10.26
N VAL A 370 8.24 -18.52 -9.93
CA VAL A 370 8.29 -19.29 -8.69
C VAL A 370 9.48 -20.22 -8.67
N GLY A 371 9.74 -20.92 -9.79
CA GLY A 371 10.89 -21.82 -9.93
C GLY A 371 12.24 -21.14 -9.74
N ASP A 372 12.42 -19.95 -10.33
CA ASP A 372 13.61 -19.12 -10.18
C ASP A 372 13.83 -18.68 -8.73
N LEU A 373 12.78 -18.17 -8.08
CA LEU A 373 12.85 -17.73 -6.69
C LEU A 373 13.10 -18.89 -5.73
N GLU A 374 12.44 -20.04 -5.92
CA GLU A 374 12.71 -21.25 -5.13
C GLU A 374 14.14 -21.75 -5.31
N MET A 375 14.65 -21.69 -6.52
CA MET A 375 16.05 -22.08 -6.78
C MET A 375 17.01 -21.17 -6.01
N ALA A 376 16.80 -19.86 -6.04
CA ALA A 376 17.61 -18.91 -5.27
C ALA A 376 17.59 -19.21 -3.77
N MET A 377 16.43 -19.55 -3.22
CA MET A 377 16.28 -19.86 -1.78
C MET A 377 16.88 -21.19 -1.34
N ARG A 378 17.16 -22.12 -2.27
CA ARG A 378 17.74 -23.44 -1.94
C ARG A 378 19.27 -23.44 -1.89
N PHE A 379 19.91 -22.39 -2.37
CA PHE A 379 21.39 -22.29 -2.44
C PHE A 379 21.97 -21.41 -1.33
N ASP A 380 21.30 -21.33 -0.20
CA ASP A 380 21.80 -20.65 0.97
C ASP A 380 22.74 -21.51 1.85
#